data_ef79018c194a24fe9669d2c942b248a4
#
_entry.id   ef79018c194a24fe9669d2c942b248a4
#
_cell.length_a   1.000
_cell.length_b   1.000
_cell.length_c   1.000
_cell.angle_alpha   90.00
_cell.angle_beta   90.00
_cell.angle_gamma   90.00
#
_symmetry.space_group_name_H-M   'P 1'
#
loop_
_entity.id
_entity.type
_entity.pdbx_description
1 polymer ?
#
loop_
_entity_poly.entity_id
_entity_poly.type
_entity_poly.pdbx_seq_one_letter_code
_entity_poly.pdbx_strand_id
1 'polypeptide(L)'
;MKKFKRKLGPVRAKKVTHDGVAFASGLEKYMYCALKEAGVEFGYEPRTYQLVDTFQFTSSAIERQSNGKGAFTDRGNKKILGIKYTPDFEGDGWTCETKGRANESFPIRYKLFKNWIQNNDPGRLLLKPQKQDECDEAVAIIVEYLKSV
;
A
#
# COMPACT_ATOMS: atom_id res chain seq x y z
N MET A 1 -41.18 7.96 15.52
CA MET A 1 -40.40 7.92 14.27
C MET A 1 -38.99 7.45 14.55
N LYS A 2 -38.60 6.28 14.10
CA LYS A 2 -37.22 5.77 14.22
C LYS A 2 -36.36 6.53 13.18
N LYS A 3 -35.42 7.37 13.63
CA LYS A 3 -34.42 7.97 12.76
C LYS A 3 -33.51 6.88 12.22
N PHE A 4 -33.60 6.61 10.93
CA PHE A 4 -32.62 5.76 10.24
C PHE A 4 -31.25 6.48 10.27
N LYS A 5 -30.32 5.93 11.05
CA LYS A 5 -28.91 6.35 10.94
C LYS A 5 -28.39 5.91 9.56
N ARG A 6 -28.11 6.85 8.68
CA ARG A 6 -27.39 6.59 7.43
C ARG A 6 -26.06 5.90 7.81
N LYS A 7 -25.85 4.68 7.32
CA LYS A 7 -24.51 4.10 7.34
C LYS A 7 -23.60 5.02 6.53
N LEU A 8 -22.69 5.70 7.22
CA LEU A 8 -21.61 6.42 6.55
C LEU A 8 -20.80 5.38 5.77
N GLY A 9 -20.65 5.59 4.46
CA GLY A 9 -19.78 4.78 3.61
C GLY A 9 -18.32 4.87 4.08
N PRO A 10 -17.42 4.06 3.49
CA PRO A 10 -16.01 4.07 3.87
C PRO A 10 -15.45 5.49 3.78
N VAL A 11 -14.79 5.92 4.85
CA VAL A 11 -14.12 7.23 4.89
C VAL A 11 -13.01 7.22 3.86
N ARG A 12 -13.17 7.99 2.79
CA ARG A 12 -12.12 8.18 1.78
C ARG A 12 -11.17 9.28 2.27
N ALA A 13 -9.87 9.00 2.24
CA ALA A 13 -8.86 10.01 2.50
C ALA A 13 -9.00 11.18 1.50
N LYS A 14 -8.84 12.41 1.99
CA LYS A 14 -8.83 13.59 1.14
C LYS A 14 -7.55 13.62 0.31
N LYS A 15 -7.66 13.75 -1.01
CA LYS A 15 -6.53 14.03 -1.90
C LYS A 15 -5.99 15.44 -1.62
N VAL A 16 -4.69 15.57 -1.53
CA VAL A 16 -3.98 16.82 -1.26
C VAL A 16 -2.90 17.03 -2.31
N THR A 17 -2.77 18.26 -2.84
CA THR A 17 -1.71 18.62 -3.80
C THR A 17 -0.67 19.50 -3.12
N HIS A 18 0.63 19.20 -3.32
CA HIS A 18 1.77 19.96 -2.82
C HIS A 18 2.95 19.79 -3.78
N ASP A 19 3.68 20.87 -4.08
CA ASP A 19 4.79 20.88 -5.04
C ASP A 19 4.45 20.25 -6.41
N GLY A 20 3.22 20.41 -6.87
CA GLY A 20 2.74 19.80 -8.12
C GLY A 20 2.47 18.28 -8.01
N VAL A 21 2.62 17.68 -6.84
CA VAL A 21 2.36 16.26 -6.58
C VAL A 21 1.00 16.10 -5.92
N ALA A 22 0.17 15.21 -6.46
CA ALA A 22 -1.12 14.84 -5.87
C ALA A 22 -0.93 13.66 -4.91
N PHE A 23 -1.21 13.88 -3.61
CA PHE A 23 -1.14 12.85 -2.58
C PHE A 23 -2.52 12.27 -2.30
N ALA A 24 -2.58 10.97 -2.08
CA ALA A 24 -3.83 10.29 -1.73
C ALA A 24 -4.34 10.63 -0.32
N SER A 25 -3.48 11.15 0.56
CA SER A 25 -3.81 11.53 1.93
C SER A 25 -2.95 12.67 2.45
N GLY A 26 -3.42 13.32 3.53
CA GLY A 26 -2.64 14.33 4.25
C GLY A 26 -1.41 13.73 4.94
N LEU A 27 -1.47 12.46 5.36
CA LEU A 27 -0.34 11.77 5.99
C LEU A 27 0.79 11.54 4.99
N GLU A 28 0.47 11.19 3.74
CA GLU A 28 1.46 11.08 2.67
C GLU A 28 2.15 12.41 2.39
N LYS A 29 1.38 13.51 2.30
CA LYS A 29 1.95 14.85 2.17
C LYS A 29 2.88 15.18 3.33
N TYR A 30 2.46 14.91 4.56
CA TYR A 30 3.28 15.15 5.75
C TYR A 30 4.60 14.41 5.69
N MET A 31 4.57 13.12 5.35
CA MET A 31 5.78 12.31 5.21
C MET A 31 6.70 12.82 4.11
N TYR A 32 6.14 13.21 2.96
CA TYR A 32 6.88 13.80 1.87
C TYR A 32 7.65 15.05 2.31
N CYS A 33 6.98 15.97 2.99
CA CYS A 33 7.61 17.19 3.51
C CYS A 33 8.69 16.89 4.55
N ALA A 34 8.44 15.94 5.46
CA ALA A 34 9.40 15.54 6.48
C ALA A 34 10.67 14.92 5.88
N LEU A 35 10.53 14.08 4.87
CA LEU A 35 11.67 13.52 4.14
C LEU A 35 12.48 14.60 3.41
N LYS A 36 11.80 15.55 2.77
CA LYS A 36 12.48 16.69 2.10
C LYS A 36 13.22 17.58 3.07
N GLU A 37 12.62 17.94 4.20
CA GLU A 37 13.26 18.76 5.22
C GLU A 37 14.50 18.07 5.80
N ALA A 38 14.48 16.76 5.92
CA ALA A 38 15.62 15.98 6.40
C ALA A 38 16.73 15.80 5.36
N GLY A 39 16.51 16.24 4.11
CA GLY A 39 17.48 16.10 3.01
C GLY A 39 17.67 14.65 2.55
N VAL A 40 16.68 13.77 2.78
CA VAL A 40 16.72 12.38 2.35
C VAL A 40 16.35 12.27 0.87
N GLU A 41 17.14 11.54 0.10
CA GLU A 41 16.80 11.20 -1.29
C GLU A 41 15.74 10.09 -1.29
N PHE A 42 14.65 10.32 -2.01
CA PHE A 42 13.54 9.34 -2.11
C PHE A 42 12.72 9.54 -3.38
N GLY A 43 11.97 8.50 -3.76
CA GLY A 43 10.89 8.57 -4.73
C GLY A 43 9.53 8.43 -4.05
N TYR A 44 8.53 9.13 -4.59
CA TYR A 44 7.12 8.94 -4.23
C TYR A 44 6.47 8.01 -5.26
N GLU A 45 5.96 6.87 -4.80
CA GLU A 45 5.41 5.79 -5.64
C GLU A 45 6.35 5.38 -6.81
N PRO A 46 7.67 5.20 -6.56
CA PRO A 46 8.62 5.08 -7.66
C PRO A 46 8.61 3.71 -8.33
N ARG A 47 8.06 2.70 -7.65
CA ARG A 47 8.15 1.31 -8.08
C ARG A 47 6.90 0.52 -7.73
N THR A 48 6.44 -0.29 -8.67
CA THR A 48 5.39 -1.28 -8.45
C THR A 48 6.00 -2.68 -8.38
N TYR A 49 5.70 -3.40 -7.30
CA TYR A 49 6.14 -4.77 -7.07
C TYR A 49 5.10 -5.76 -7.56
N GLN A 50 5.52 -6.77 -8.30
CA GLN A 50 4.69 -7.91 -8.66
C GLN A 50 4.79 -8.95 -7.54
N LEU A 51 3.78 -9.01 -6.67
CA LEU A 51 3.78 -9.89 -5.49
C LEU A 51 3.37 -11.32 -5.85
N VAL A 52 2.40 -11.46 -6.71
CA VAL A 52 1.94 -12.74 -7.27
C VAL A 52 1.81 -12.58 -8.77
N ASP A 53 2.43 -13.45 -9.53
CA ASP A 53 2.36 -13.41 -11.00
C ASP A 53 0.97 -13.80 -11.49
N THR A 54 0.59 -13.27 -12.65
CA THR A 54 -0.59 -13.72 -13.38
C THR A 54 -0.44 -15.19 -13.73
N PHE A 55 -1.49 -15.98 -13.58
CA PHE A 55 -1.48 -17.40 -13.86
C PHE A 55 -2.77 -17.87 -14.53
N GLN A 56 -2.70 -19.04 -15.17
CA GLN A 56 -3.85 -19.73 -15.72
C GLN A 56 -4.43 -20.68 -14.68
N PHE A 57 -5.66 -20.42 -14.24
CA PHE A 57 -6.40 -21.34 -13.41
C PHE A 57 -7.15 -22.33 -14.32
N THR A 58 -6.89 -23.61 -14.16
CA THR A 58 -7.40 -24.64 -15.07
C THR A 58 -8.53 -25.48 -14.49
N SER A 59 -8.82 -25.34 -13.20
CA SER A 59 -9.90 -26.08 -12.54
C SER A 59 -11.25 -25.38 -12.68
N SER A 60 -12.33 -26.10 -12.36
CA SER A 60 -13.65 -25.52 -12.25
C SER A 60 -13.79 -24.72 -10.97
N ALA A 61 -14.50 -23.60 -11.06
CA ALA A 61 -14.87 -22.76 -9.93
C ALA A 61 -16.33 -22.34 -10.07
N ILE A 62 -17.19 -22.94 -9.28
CA ILE A 62 -18.64 -22.69 -9.34
C ILE A 62 -18.96 -21.51 -8.43
N GLU A 63 -19.23 -20.37 -9.03
CA GLU A 63 -19.40 -19.11 -8.31
C GLU A 63 -20.23 -18.10 -9.12
N ARG A 64 -20.67 -17.04 -8.45
CA ARG A 64 -21.19 -15.85 -9.11
C ARG A 64 -20.03 -14.94 -9.52
N GLN A 65 -20.33 -13.84 -10.21
CA GLN A 65 -19.34 -12.77 -10.42
C GLN A 65 -18.85 -12.21 -9.08
N SER A 66 -17.66 -11.64 -9.05
CA SER A 66 -17.06 -11.06 -7.84
C SER A 66 -17.91 -9.95 -7.20
N ASN A 67 -18.78 -9.31 -7.97
CA ASN A 67 -19.75 -8.31 -7.49
C ASN A 67 -21.03 -8.93 -6.88
N GLY A 68 -21.10 -10.26 -6.79
CA GLY A 68 -22.27 -11.00 -6.27
C GLY A 68 -23.45 -11.13 -7.25
N LYS A 69 -23.31 -10.66 -8.48
CA LYS A 69 -24.32 -10.73 -9.55
C LYS A 69 -24.08 -11.92 -10.48
N GLY A 70 -25.03 -12.12 -11.39
CA GLY A 70 -24.96 -13.18 -12.39
C GLY A 70 -25.35 -14.56 -11.86
N ALA A 71 -25.26 -15.58 -12.71
CA ALA A 71 -25.61 -16.95 -12.38
C ALA A 71 -24.52 -17.64 -11.56
N PHE A 72 -24.93 -18.57 -10.69
CA PHE A 72 -24.05 -19.49 -10.00
C PHE A 72 -23.65 -20.62 -10.95
N THR A 73 -22.49 -20.45 -11.62
CA THR A 73 -22.04 -21.31 -12.71
C THR A 73 -20.51 -21.43 -12.69
N ASP A 74 -19.97 -22.31 -13.51
CA ASP A 74 -18.52 -22.50 -13.64
C ASP A 74 -17.86 -21.25 -14.27
N ARG A 75 -17.01 -20.60 -13.49
CA ARG A 75 -16.21 -19.46 -13.90
C ARG A 75 -14.71 -19.74 -13.78
N GLY A 76 -14.38 -21.01 -13.70
CA GLY A 76 -12.99 -21.47 -13.75
C GLY A 76 -12.42 -21.47 -15.16
N ASN A 77 -11.30 -22.16 -15.34
CA ASN A 77 -10.54 -22.22 -16.58
C ASN A 77 -10.34 -20.85 -17.23
N LYS A 78 -9.73 -19.94 -16.48
CA LYS A 78 -9.45 -18.58 -16.93
C LYS A 78 -8.14 -18.07 -16.37
N LYS A 79 -7.63 -17.04 -17.01
CA LYS A 79 -6.47 -16.28 -16.55
C LYS A 79 -6.82 -15.47 -15.32
N ILE A 80 -6.03 -15.63 -14.26
CA ILE A 80 -6.13 -14.86 -13.02
C ILE A 80 -5.00 -13.83 -13.01
N LEU A 81 -5.37 -12.57 -12.86
CA LEU A 81 -4.40 -11.48 -12.78
C LEU A 81 -3.61 -11.55 -11.49
N GLY A 82 -2.34 -11.23 -11.57
CA GLY A 82 -1.44 -11.17 -10.42
C GLY A 82 -1.82 -10.08 -9.42
N ILE A 83 -1.10 -10.06 -8.32
CA ILE A 83 -1.26 -9.05 -7.27
C ILE A 83 -0.05 -8.12 -7.31
N LYS A 84 -0.30 -6.82 -7.44
CA LYS A 84 0.70 -5.76 -7.45
C LYS A 84 0.61 -4.91 -6.19
N TYR A 85 1.72 -4.28 -5.84
CA TYR A 85 1.79 -3.33 -4.73
C TYR A 85 2.74 -2.18 -5.07
N THR A 86 2.28 -0.97 -4.86
CA THR A 86 3.07 0.25 -5.02
C THR A 86 3.15 0.95 -3.66
N PRO A 87 4.28 0.84 -2.93
CA PRO A 87 4.48 1.57 -1.68
C PRO A 87 4.61 3.07 -1.92
N ASP A 88 4.31 3.86 -0.88
CA ASP A 88 4.28 5.32 -0.99
C ASP A 88 5.65 5.93 -1.23
N PHE A 89 6.66 5.52 -0.47
CA PHE A 89 8.01 6.10 -0.52
C PHE A 89 9.07 5.04 -0.53
N GLU A 90 10.08 5.24 -1.35
CA GLU A 90 11.26 4.40 -1.36
C GLU A 90 12.54 5.22 -1.51
N GLY A 91 13.59 4.74 -0.88
CA GLY A 91 14.95 5.22 -1.04
C GLY A 91 15.92 4.05 -1.05
N ASP A 92 17.20 4.35 -0.88
CA ASP A 92 18.26 3.36 -0.89
C ASP A 92 18.15 2.42 0.33
N GLY A 93 17.73 1.18 0.07
CA GLY A 93 17.61 0.13 1.07
C GLY A 93 16.42 0.23 2.02
N TRP A 94 15.49 1.14 1.78
CA TRP A 94 14.31 1.30 2.63
C TRP A 94 13.02 1.58 1.84
N THR A 95 11.90 1.21 2.43
CA THR A 95 10.54 1.45 1.91
C THR A 95 9.65 1.93 3.04
N CYS A 96 8.83 2.94 2.80
CA CYS A 96 7.89 3.47 3.77
C CYS A 96 6.47 3.51 3.18
N GLU A 97 5.53 2.97 3.92
CA GLU A 97 4.10 3.04 3.65
C GLU A 97 3.41 3.87 4.74
N THR A 98 2.78 4.97 4.36
CA THR A 98 1.97 5.77 5.29
C THR A 98 0.55 5.23 5.32
N LYS A 99 0.09 4.73 6.47
CA LYS A 99 -1.20 4.06 6.56
C LYS A 99 -1.97 4.45 7.80
N GLY A 100 -2.75 5.52 7.72
CA GLY A 100 -3.59 5.97 8.81
C GLY A 100 -4.66 4.94 9.20
N ARG A 101 -5.37 4.41 8.20
CA ARG A 101 -6.35 3.34 8.38
C ARG A 101 -6.19 2.30 7.28
N ALA A 102 -5.90 1.06 7.66
CA ALA A 102 -5.83 -0.05 6.73
C ALA A 102 -7.22 -0.44 6.22
N ASN A 103 -7.35 -0.68 4.90
CA ASN A 103 -8.50 -1.38 4.35
C ASN A 103 -8.32 -2.90 4.50
N GLU A 104 -9.36 -3.68 4.20
CA GLU A 104 -9.36 -5.14 4.40
C GLU A 104 -8.28 -5.87 3.55
N SER A 105 -7.95 -5.36 2.37
CA SER A 105 -6.96 -5.98 1.47
C SER A 105 -5.52 -5.64 1.82
N PHE A 106 -5.26 -4.52 2.50
CA PHE A 106 -3.91 -4.05 2.79
C PHE A 106 -3.11 -5.01 3.68
N PRO A 107 -3.63 -5.55 4.79
CA PRO A 107 -2.86 -6.47 5.64
C PRO A 107 -2.35 -7.69 4.89
N ILE A 108 -3.16 -8.27 4.00
CA ILE A 108 -2.78 -9.42 3.18
C ILE A 108 -1.72 -9.01 2.17
N ARG A 109 -1.92 -7.90 1.47
CA ARG A 109 -0.97 -7.37 0.47
C ARG A 109 0.37 -7.03 1.11
N TYR A 110 0.37 -6.47 2.30
CA TYR A 110 1.60 -6.14 3.02
C TYR A 110 2.36 -7.40 3.50
N LYS A 111 1.66 -8.45 3.89
CA LYS A 111 2.28 -9.76 4.16
C LYS A 111 2.94 -10.36 2.92
N LEU A 112 2.26 -10.30 1.79
CA LEU A 112 2.82 -10.74 0.50
C LEU A 112 4.04 -9.90 0.12
N PHE A 113 4.01 -8.60 0.36
CA PHE A 113 5.15 -7.72 0.14
C PHE A 113 6.35 -8.09 1.02
N LYS A 114 6.13 -8.34 2.30
CA LYS A 114 7.20 -8.81 3.20
C LYS A 114 7.80 -10.14 2.73
N ASN A 115 6.97 -11.07 2.26
CA ASN A 115 7.45 -12.32 1.69
C ASN A 115 8.28 -12.08 0.41
N TRP A 116 7.84 -11.18 -0.44
CA TRP A 116 8.60 -10.78 -1.63
C TRP A 116 9.97 -10.20 -1.25
N ILE A 117 10.02 -9.29 -0.28
CA ILE A 117 11.27 -8.70 0.23
C ILE A 117 12.18 -9.79 0.80
N GLN A 118 11.65 -10.71 1.60
CA GLN A 118 12.44 -11.79 2.17
C GLN A 118 13.13 -12.65 1.10
N ASN A 119 12.46 -12.85 -0.03
CA ASN A 119 12.97 -13.71 -1.11
C ASN A 119 13.84 -12.96 -2.13
N ASN A 120 13.69 -11.65 -2.28
CA ASN A 120 14.30 -10.88 -3.37
C ASN A 120 15.24 -9.77 -2.91
N ASP A 121 15.01 -9.19 -1.74
CA ASP A 121 15.79 -8.08 -1.19
C ASP A 121 15.86 -8.15 0.35
N PRO A 122 16.40 -9.25 0.90
CA PRO A 122 16.47 -9.42 2.35
C PRO A 122 17.34 -8.34 2.99
N GLY A 123 16.91 -7.86 4.14
CA GLY A 123 17.58 -6.77 4.86
C GLY A 123 17.05 -5.38 4.53
N ARG A 124 16.15 -5.24 3.57
CA ARG A 124 15.50 -3.96 3.28
C ARG A 124 14.69 -3.49 4.49
N LEU A 125 14.91 -2.24 4.89
CA LEU A 125 14.18 -1.63 6.00
C LEU A 125 12.76 -1.25 5.57
N LEU A 126 11.76 -1.72 6.31
CA LEU A 126 10.36 -1.37 6.09
C LEU A 126 9.83 -0.53 7.26
N LEU A 127 9.13 0.55 6.94
CA LEU A 127 8.49 1.45 7.92
C LEU A 127 7.03 1.64 7.54
N LYS A 128 6.16 1.71 8.55
CA LYS A 128 4.73 1.91 8.33
C LYS A 128 4.16 2.86 9.39
N PRO A 129 4.44 4.17 9.28
CA PRO A 129 3.86 5.17 10.17
C PRO A 129 2.35 5.32 9.92
N GLN A 130 1.58 5.49 10.99
CA GLN A 130 0.12 5.62 10.95
C GLN A 130 -0.37 7.02 11.34
N LYS A 131 0.52 7.87 11.86
CA LYS A 131 0.25 9.24 12.29
C LYS A 131 1.49 10.12 12.16
N GLN A 132 1.32 11.44 12.30
CA GLN A 132 2.39 12.41 12.02
C GLN A 132 3.65 12.22 12.88
N ASP A 133 3.50 11.99 14.19
CA ASP A 133 4.65 11.75 15.08
C ASP A 133 5.41 10.47 14.72
N GLU A 134 4.73 9.44 14.24
CA GLU A 134 5.37 8.24 13.71
C GLU A 134 6.07 8.49 12.37
N CYS A 135 5.58 9.42 11.56
CA CYS A 135 6.30 9.88 10.36
C CYS A 135 7.63 10.54 10.74
N ASP A 136 7.63 11.42 11.74
CA ASP A 136 8.85 12.08 12.23
C ASP A 136 9.85 11.04 12.78
N GLU A 137 9.37 10.06 13.51
CA GLU A 137 10.16 8.95 14.04
C GLU A 137 10.72 8.08 12.91
N ALA A 138 9.91 7.77 11.89
CA ALA A 138 10.35 7.02 10.72
C ALA A 138 11.45 7.75 9.95
N VAL A 139 11.35 9.07 9.78
CA VAL A 139 12.40 9.87 9.13
C VAL A 139 13.70 9.82 9.94
N ALA A 140 13.62 9.94 11.27
CA ALA A 140 14.80 9.81 12.15
C ALA A 140 15.46 8.43 12.02
N ILE A 141 14.67 7.37 11.95
CA ILE A 141 15.17 6.00 11.73
C ILE A 141 15.84 5.88 10.36
N ILE A 142 15.26 6.43 9.29
CA ILE A 142 15.84 6.41 7.95
C ILE A 142 17.17 7.16 7.91
N VAL A 143 17.23 8.35 8.50
CA VAL A 143 18.47 9.15 8.57
C VAL A 143 19.58 8.36 9.27
N GLU A 144 19.28 7.74 10.40
CA GLU A 144 20.24 6.93 11.12
C GLU A 144 20.66 5.67 10.36
N TYR A 145 19.72 5.02 9.72
CA TYR A 145 19.97 3.87 8.84
C TYR A 145 20.93 4.22 7.70
N LEU A 146 20.71 5.36 7.03
CA LEU A 146 21.56 5.80 5.90
C LEU A 146 22.99 6.15 6.34
N LYS A 147 23.20 6.54 7.59
CA LYS A 147 24.55 6.77 8.15
C LYS A 147 25.30 5.47 8.42
N SER A 148 24.61 4.37 8.62
CA SER A 148 25.19 3.07 9.00
C SER A 148 25.53 2.17 7.80
N VAL A 149 25.15 2.57 6.60
CA VAL A 149 25.39 1.81 5.37
C VAL A 149 26.40 2.48 4.45
#